data_adfc06ab780e550fa33037a6b0ecb869
#
_entry.id   adfc06ab780e550fa33037a6b0ecb869
#
_cell.length_a   1.000
_cell.length_b   1.000
_cell.length_c   1.000
_cell.angle_alpha   90.00
_cell.angle_beta   90.00
_cell.angle_gamma   90.00
#
_symmetry.space_group_name_H-M   'P 1'
#
loop_
_entity.id
_entity.type
_entity.pdbx_description
1 polymer ?
#
loop_
_entity_poly.entity_id
_entity_poly.type
_entity_poly.pdbx_seq_one_letter_code
_entity_poly.pdbx_strand_id
1 'polypeptide(L)'
;TVERIGIRSTSLRTLDRTLVAVPNADFVTMHLENFGKRDRMLLHKTFRLRYETTPDQLRFVLAELRRLLIAHPKVTEDPARVRLVAFGDDALEIEVFAYVQSTDWSEFLAIREDIYLRMMDVVQRSGTGFALPSHTLYVGRDGGTDAGHTARAEEAVDGWRKESRLPFPNFTGEEIARTEGTLSYPPEGAPAFQSQVADGQMKAHRARRTFWSFARGPRPDGSPT
;
A
#
# COMPACT_ATOMS: atom_id res chain seq x y z
N THR A 1 -30.49 -15.68 -9.01
CA THR A 1 -30.45 -16.91 -9.82
C THR A 1 -31.38 -16.78 -11.02
N VAL A 2 -30.98 -17.26 -12.19
CA VAL A 2 -31.87 -17.39 -13.35
C VAL A 2 -32.90 -18.50 -13.03
N GLU A 3 -34.18 -18.18 -13.13
CA GLU A 3 -35.21 -19.13 -12.86
C GLU A 3 -35.89 -19.66 -14.15
N ARG A 4 -36.12 -18.77 -15.10
CA ARG A 4 -36.71 -19.12 -16.37
C ARG A 4 -36.22 -18.22 -17.50
N ILE A 5 -35.86 -18.82 -18.63
CA ILE A 5 -35.52 -18.08 -19.86
C ILE A 5 -36.72 -18.22 -20.80
N GLY A 6 -37.40 -17.12 -21.06
CA GLY A 6 -38.50 -17.02 -22.02
C GLY A 6 -38.03 -16.48 -23.36
N ILE A 7 -38.97 -16.40 -24.34
CA ILE A 7 -38.65 -15.90 -25.69
C ILE A 7 -38.31 -14.41 -25.69
N ARG A 8 -38.97 -13.60 -24.87
CA ARG A 8 -38.85 -12.13 -24.82
C ARG A 8 -38.20 -11.62 -23.55
N SER A 9 -38.29 -12.38 -22.45
CA SER A 9 -37.77 -11.98 -21.15
C SER A 9 -37.22 -13.17 -20.37
N THR A 10 -36.25 -12.90 -19.54
CA THR A 10 -35.68 -13.85 -18.59
C THR A 10 -36.09 -13.46 -17.18
N SER A 11 -36.60 -14.44 -16.42
CA SER A 11 -37.00 -14.24 -15.02
C SER A 11 -35.84 -14.59 -14.10
N LEU A 12 -35.47 -13.62 -13.26
CA LEU A 12 -34.42 -13.74 -12.25
C LEU A 12 -35.01 -13.71 -10.85
N ARG A 13 -34.60 -14.64 -10.00
CA ARG A 13 -34.90 -14.59 -8.57
C ARG A 13 -33.80 -13.86 -7.83
N THR A 14 -34.18 -12.78 -7.15
CA THR A 14 -33.29 -11.98 -6.31
C THR A 14 -32.94 -12.68 -4.99
N LEU A 15 -32.06 -12.11 -4.20
CA LEU A 15 -31.77 -12.58 -2.84
C LEU A 15 -32.97 -12.42 -1.92
N ASP A 16 -33.79 -11.39 -2.11
CA ASP A 16 -35.06 -11.15 -1.36
C ASP A 16 -36.19 -12.04 -1.81
N ARG A 17 -35.91 -13.04 -2.67
CA ARG A 17 -36.87 -14.00 -3.19
C ARG A 17 -37.96 -13.41 -4.11
N THR A 18 -37.76 -12.17 -4.54
CA THR A 18 -38.63 -11.55 -5.55
C THR A 18 -38.27 -12.00 -6.97
N LEU A 19 -39.26 -11.93 -7.89
CA LEU A 19 -39.04 -12.21 -9.31
C LEU A 19 -38.88 -10.90 -10.08
N VAL A 20 -37.80 -10.82 -10.82
CA VAL A 20 -37.53 -9.71 -11.75
C VAL A 20 -37.54 -10.26 -13.16
N ALA A 21 -38.35 -9.70 -14.04
CA ALA A 21 -38.38 -10.03 -15.45
C ALA A 21 -37.53 -8.98 -16.21
N VAL A 22 -36.47 -9.45 -16.85
CA VAL A 22 -35.57 -8.60 -17.65
C VAL A 22 -35.77 -8.94 -19.12
N PRO A 23 -36.01 -7.95 -20.01
CA PRO A 23 -36.07 -8.16 -21.45
C PRO A 23 -34.78 -8.81 -21.97
N ASN A 24 -34.90 -9.78 -22.88
CA ASN A 24 -33.70 -10.46 -23.39
C ASN A 24 -32.79 -9.50 -24.20
N ALA A 25 -33.34 -8.44 -24.79
CA ALA A 25 -32.57 -7.40 -25.47
C ALA A 25 -31.58 -6.70 -24.54
N ASP A 26 -31.96 -6.51 -23.28
CA ASP A 26 -31.10 -5.83 -22.29
C ASP A 26 -29.87 -6.69 -21.95
N PHE A 27 -30.02 -8.01 -21.94
CA PHE A 27 -28.90 -8.93 -21.69
C PHE A 27 -27.77 -8.83 -22.73
N VAL A 28 -28.10 -8.43 -23.97
CA VAL A 28 -27.10 -8.28 -25.05
C VAL A 28 -26.12 -7.12 -24.75
N THR A 29 -26.60 -6.11 -24.06
CA THR A 29 -25.85 -4.89 -23.73
C THR A 29 -25.31 -4.88 -22.29
N MET A 30 -25.79 -5.78 -21.42
CA MET A 30 -25.36 -5.86 -20.03
C MET A 30 -24.02 -6.58 -19.87
N HIS A 31 -23.19 -6.04 -18.99
CA HIS A 31 -22.07 -6.80 -18.45
C HIS A 31 -22.59 -7.82 -17.44
N LEU A 32 -22.39 -9.11 -17.73
CA LEU A 32 -22.87 -10.20 -16.89
C LEU A 32 -21.72 -10.81 -16.11
N GLU A 33 -21.85 -10.83 -14.79
CA GLU A 33 -20.91 -11.50 -13.91
C GLU A 33 -21.47 -12.83 -13.43
N ASN A 34 -20.73 -13.93 -13.67
CA ASN A 34 -21.18 -15.27 -13.30
C ASN A 34 -20.49 -15.74 -12.01
N PHE A 35 -21.15 -15.51 -10.90
CA PHE A 35 -20.67 -15.96 -9.58
C PHE A 35 -20.63 -17.49 -9.42
N GLY A 36 -21.38 -18.25 -10.20
CA GLY A 36 -21.34 -19.72 -10.17
C GLY A 36 -20.09 -20.36 -10.78
N LYS A 37 -19.31 -19.60 -11.54
CA LYS A 37 -18.04 -20.05 -12.14
C LYS A 37 -16.80 -19.58 -11.38
N ARG A 38 -16.95 -19.06 -10.18
CA ARG A 38 -15.80 -18.71 -9.35
C ARG A 38 -15.00 -19.98 -9.01
N ASP A 39 -13.69 -19.87 -9.09
CA ASP A 39 -12.76 -20.88 -8.60
C ASP A 39 -12.35 -20.63 -7.15
N ARG A 40 -12.33 -19.37 -6.73
CA ARG A 40 -11.93 -18.89 -5.41
C ARG A 40 -12.72 -17.64 -5.03
N MET A 41 -12.72 -17.33 -3.74
CA MET A 41 -13.31 -16.09 -3.24
C MET A 41 -12.25 -15.15 -2.68
N LEU A 42 -12.37 -13.87 -3.01
CA LEU A 42 -11.46 -12.83 -2.55
C LEU A 42 -11.80 -12.44 -1.10
N LEU A 43 -10.82 -12.59 -0.22
CA LEU A 43 -10.77 -11.96 1.10
C LEU A 43 -9.97 -10.67 0.98
N HIS A 44 -10.67 -9.55 0.87
CA HIS A 44 -10.07 -8.22 0.83
C HIS A 44 -10.71 -7.37 1.92
N LYS A 45 -9.89 -6.95 2.88
CA LYS A 45 -10.37 -6.16 4.02
C LYS A 45 -9.28 -5.23 4.51
N THR A 46 -9.64 -3.98 4.73
CA THR A 46 -8.84 -3.02 5.49
C THR A 46 -9.35 -3.01 6.93
N PHE A 47 -8.44 -3.13 7.89
CA PHE A 47 -8.70 -2.91 9.30
C PHE A 47 -7.78 -1.81 9.82
N ARG A 48 -8.10 -1.28 11.00
CA ARG A 48 -7.51 -0.05 11.50
C ARG A 48 -6.91 -0.27 12.88
N LEU A 49 -5.63 0.08 13.04
CA LEU A 49 -4.92 0.04 14.31
C LEU A 49 -4.75 1.45 14.87
N ARG A 50 -4.63 1.54 16.17
CA ARG A 50 -4.40 2.81 16.88
C ARG A 50 -3.10 3.47 16.43
N TYR A 51 -3.06 4.79 16.43
CA TYR A 51 -1.84 5.55 16.12
C TYR A 51 -0.72 5.38 17.16
N GLU A 52 -1.07 5.00 18.39
CA GLU A 52 -0.09 4.72 19.44
C GLU A 52 0.69 3.41 19.19
N THR A 53 0.34 2.67 18.14
CA THR A 53 1.05 1.46 17.73
C THR A 53 2.48 1.81 17.32
N THR A 54 3.46 1.24 18.02
CA THR A 54 4.86 1.43 17.67
C THR A 54 5.22 0.73 16.35
N PRO A 55 6.26 1.18 15.65
CA PRO A 55 6.72 0.52 14.43
C PRO A 55 7.04 -0.97 14.61
N ASP A 56 7.57 -1.37 15.77
CA ASP A 56 7.90 -2.78 16.04
C ASP A 56 6.64 -3.62 16.30
N GLN A 57 5.66 -3.09 17.03
CA GLN A 57 4.36 -3.73 17.15
C GLN A 57 3.68 -3.90 15.78
N LEU A 58 3.76 -2.89 14.92
CA LEU A 58 3.22 -2.96 13.58
C LEU A 58 3.92 -4.04 12.75
N ARG A 59 5.26 -4.09 12.76
CA ARG A 59 6.04 -5.15 12.09
C ARG A 59 5.63 -6.54 12.57
N PHE A 60 5.47 -6.71 13.88
CA PHE A 60 4.99 -7.96 14.47
C PHE A 60 3.61 -8.35 13.91
N VAL A 61 2.64 -7.42 13.94
CA VAL A 61 1.29 -7.65 13.43
C VAL A 61 1.33 -8.05 11.95
N LEU A 62 2.03 -7.28 11.11
CA LEU A 62 2.13 -7.56 9.67
C LEU A 62 2.75 -8.93 9.38
N ALA A 63 3.78 -9.32 10.13
CA ALA A 63 4.45 -10.61 9.96
C ALA A 63 3.56 -11.78 10.42
N GLU A 64 2.97 -11.69 11.62
CA GLU A 64 2.14 -12.74 12.18
C GLU A 64 0.84 -12.93 11.40
N LEU A 65 0.20 -11.85 10.93
CA LEU A 65 -0.99 -11.95 10.07
C LEU A 65 -0.67 -12.61 8.73
N ARG A 66 0.50 -12.31 8.14
CA ARG A 66 0.93 -12.99 6.91
C ARG A 66 1.18 -14.47 7.15
N ARG A 67 1.85 -14.81 8.28
CA ARG A 67 2.08 -16.20 8.69
C ARG A 67 0.75 -16.94 8.89
N LEU A 68 -0.23 -16.29 9.54
CA LEU A 68 -1.56 -16.83 9.74
C LEU A 68 -2.26 -17.16 8.42
N LEU A 69 -2.23 -16.24 7.45
CA LEU A 69 -2.83 -16.46 6.13
C LEU A 69 -2.17 -17.64 5.41
N ILE A 70 -0.84 -17.72 5.41
CA ILE A 70 -0.09 -18.81 4.77
C ILE A 70 -0.35 -20.15 5.49
N ALA A 71 -0.45 -20.13 6.81
CA ALA A 71 -0.70 -21.34 7.60
C ALA A 71 -2.14 -21.86 7.49
N HIS A 72 -3.08 -21.03 7.02
CA HIS A 72 -4.48 -21.43 6.94
C HIS A 72 -4.74 -22.35 5.74
N PRO A 73 -5.23 -23.60 5.94
CA PRO A 73 -5.30 -24.62 4.89
C PRO A 73 -6.24 -24.26 3.72
N LYS A 74 -7.18 -23.35 3.93
CA LYS A 74 -8.14 -22.89 2.92
C LYS A 74 -7.74 -21.58 2.25
N VAL A 75 -6.58 -21.01 2.56
CA VAL A 75 -6.08 -19.78 1.94
C VAL A 75 -5.00 -20.14 0.93
N THR A 76 -5.05 -19.51 -0.24
CA THR A 76 -4.01 -19.67 -1.25
C THR A 76 -2.77 -18.88 -0.83
N GLU A 77 -1.60 -19.52 -0.85
CA GLU A 77 -0.34 -18.92 -0.43
C GLU A 77 0.00 -17.65 -1.25
N ASP A 78 -0.22 -17.68 -2.54
CA ASP A 78 0.02 -16.55 -3.45
C ASP A 78 -1.28 -16.14 -4.18
N PRO A 79 -1.69 -14.87 -4.08
CA PRO A 79 -1.12 -13.77 -3.30
C PRO A 79 -1.75 -13.67 -1.90
N ALA A 80 -1.05 -14.05 -0.84
CA ALA A 80 -1.43 -13.75 0.54
C ALA A 80 -0.58 -12.60 1.07
N ARG A 81 -1.16 -11.41 1.19
CA ARG A 81 -0.41 -10.22 1.60
C ARG A 81 -1.13 -9.43 2.69
N VAL A 82 -0.32 -8.86 3.57
CA VAL A 82 -0.76 -7.92 4.61
C VAL A 82 0.17 -6.71 4.54
N ARG A 83 -0.38 -5.50 4.43
CA ARG A 83 0.39 -4.27 4.23
C ARG A 83 -0.21 -3.11 4.99
N LEU A 84 0.64 -2.23 5.52
CA LEU A 84 0.25 -0.87 5.85
C LEU A 84 0.01 -0.13 4.53
N VAL A 85 -1.18 0.38 4.33
CA VAL A 85 -1.58 1.03 3.07
C VAL A 85 -1.77 2.53 3.20
N ALA A 86 -2.15 3.00 4.40
CA ALA A 86 -2.34 4.42 4.61
C ALA A 86 -2.20 4.80 6.10
N PHE A 87 -1.92 6.09 6.30
CA PHE A 87 -2.14 6.80 7.54
C PHE A 87 -3.49 7.52 7.39
N GLY A 88 -4.55 6.94 8.00
CA GLY A 88 -5.89 7.52 7.98
C GLY A 88 -6.01 8.66 8.99
N ASP A 89 -7.16 9.32 9.02
CA ASP A 89 -7.40 10.49 9.89
C ASP A 89 -7.25 10.17 11.38
N ASP A 90 -7.59 8.94 11.79
CA ASP A 90 -7.61 8.51 13.20
C ASP A 90 -6.94 7.15 13.44
N ALA A 91 -6.31 6.54 12.40
CA ALA A 91 -5.77 5.19 12.50
C ALA A 91 -4.73 4.85 11.44
N LEU A 92 -3.92 3.83 11.74
CA LEU A 92 -3.07 3.14 10.78
C LEU A 92 -3.92 2.13 10.01
N GLU A 93 -3.96 2.22 8.68
CA GLU A 93 -4.77 1.35 7.83
C GLU A 93 -3.96 0.18 7.31
N ILE A 94 -4.44 -1.03 7.62
CA ILE A 94 -3.79 -2.29 7.25
C ILE A 94 -4.69 -3.04 6.27
N GLU A 95 -4.17 -3.33 5.10
CA GLU A 95 -4.85 -4.15 4.09
C GLU A 95 -4.48 -5.62 4.25
N VAL A 96 -5.51 -6.47 4.21
CA VAL A 96 -5.39 -7.92 4.05
C VAL A 96 -5.97 -8.28 2.69
N PHE A 97 -5.19 -9.00 1.90
CA PHE A 97 -5.59 -9.48 0.60
C PHE A 97 -5.16 -10.94 0.44
N ALA A 98 -6.13 -11.82 0.23
CA ALA A 98 -5.89 -13.24 0.00
C ALA A 98 -7.05 -13.87 -0.77
N TYR A 99 -6.82 -15.02 -1.40
CA TYR A 99 -7.88 -15.84 -1.97
C TYR A 99 -8.16 -17.04 -1.09
N VAL A 100 -9.45 -17.26 -0.82
CA VAL A 100 -9.96 -18.43 -0.09
C VAL A 100 -10.43 -19.49 -1.07
N GLN A 101 -9.96 -20.71 -0.89
CA GLN A 101 -10.31 -21.88 -1.71
C GLN A 101 -11.69 -22.40 -1.30
N SER A 102 -12.71 -21.66 -1.65
CA SER A 102 -14.11 -22.04 -1.50
C SER A 102 -14.93 -21.40 -2.61
N THR A 103 -15.94 -22.12 -3.08
CA THR A 103 -16.96 -21.65 -4.00
C THR A 103 -18.32 -21.51 -3.30
N ASP A 104 -18.46 -22.08 -2.11
CA ASP A 104 -19.64 -21.94 -1.27
C ASP A 104 -19.54 -20.70 -0.39
N TRP A 105 -20.63 -19.92 -0.40
CA TRP A 105 -20.68 -18.67 0.34
C TRP A 105 -20.69 -18.85 1.85
N SER A 106 -21.37 -19.88 2.34
CA SER A 106 -21.45 -20.16 3.79
C SER A 106 -20.11 -20.64 4.32
N GLU A 107 -19.43 -21.51 3.57
CA GLU A 107 -18.05 -21.94 3.89
C GLU A 107 -17.09 -20.76 3.89
N PHE A 108 -17.17 -19.88 2.88
CA PHE A 108 -16.33 -18.67 2.84
C PHE A 108 -16.54 -17.77 4.06
N LEU A 109 -17.80 -17.59 4.48
CA LEU A 109 -18.11 -16.78 5.67
C LEU A 109 -17.50 -17.39 6.94
N ALA A 110 -17.58 -18.70 7.11
CA ALA A 110 -16.99 -19.41 8.25
C ALA A 110 -15.45 -19.29 8.27
N ILE A 111 -14.80 -19.46 7.12
CA ILE A 111 -13.35 -19.29 6.99
C ILE A 111 -12.94 -17.85 7.29
N ARG A 112 -13.69 -16.89 6.76
CA ARG A 112 -13.44 -15.46 7.02
C ARG A 112 -13.55 -15.12 8.50
N GLU A 113 -14.57 -15.66 9.17
CA GLU A 113 -14.76 -15.49 10.62
C GLU A 113 -13.58 -16.07 11.41
N ASP A 114 -13.15 -17.30 11.12
CA ASP A 114 -11.99 -17.91 11.77
C ASP A 114 -10.72 -17.05 11.59
N ILE A 115 -10.48 -16.57 10.37
CA ILE A 115 -9.36 -15.68 10.08
C ILE A 115 -9.46 -14.39 10.92
N TYR A 116 -10.63 -13.77 11.00
CA TYR A 116 -10.82 -12.53 11.76
C TYR A 116 -10.61 -12.72 13.27
N LEU A 117 -11.10 -13.82 13.83
CA LEU A 117 -10.87 -14.14 15.24
C LEU A 117 -9.38 -14.31 15.54
N ARG A 118 -8.67 -15.05 14.69
CA ARG A 118 -7.21 -15.21 14.82
C ARG A 118 -6.46 -13.88 14.62
N MET A 119 -6.94 -13.01 13.73
CA MET A 119 -6.39 -11.67 13.57
C MET A 119 -6.54 -10.86 14.86
N MET A 120 -7.68 -10.95 15.55
CA MET A 120 -7.88 -10.30 16.84
C MET A 120 -6.86 -10.78 17.86
N ASP A 121 -6.59 -12.08 17.94
CA ASP A 121 -5.58 -12.65 18.83
C ASP A 121 -4.17 -12.12 18.51
N VAL A 122 -3.81 -12.00 17.25
CA VAL A 122 -2.53 -11.45 16.83
C VAL A 122 -2.38 -9.99 17.25
N VAL A 123 -3.41 -9.18 17.03
CA VAL A 123 -3.42 -7.76 17.44
C VAL A 123 -3.30 -7.65 18.97
N GLN A 124 -4.04 -8.46 19.71
CA GLN A 124 -3.96 -8.47 21.18
C GLN A 124 -2.56 -8.86 21.68
N ARG A 125 -1.95 -9.91 21.10
CA ARG A 125 -0.60 -10.35 21.47
C ARG A 125 0.50 -9.34 21.14
N SER A 126 0.26 -8.45 20.21
CA SER A 126 1.20 -7.39 19.87
C SER A 126 1.23 -6.24 20.89
N GLY A 127 0.26 -6.22 21.80
CA GLY A 127 0.13 -5.15 22.81
C GLY A 127 -0.45 -3.85 22.24
N THR A 128 -0.96 -3.85 21.01
CA THR A 128 -1.74 -2.74 20.45
C THR A 128 -3.24 -3.10 20.39
N GLY A 129 -4.04 -2.27 19.77
CA GLY A 129 -5.48 -2.47 19.61
C GLY A 129 -6.02 -1.92 18.33
N PHE A 130 -7.23 -2.34 18.00
CA PHE A 130 -7.97 -1.73 16.89
C PHE A 130 -8.28 -0.27 17.19
N ALA A 131 -8.23 0.56 16.14
CA ALA A 131 -8.63 1.95 16.26
C ALA A 131 -10.13 2.05 16.56
N LEU A 132 -10.45 2.89 17.51
CA LEU A 132 -11.83 3.30 17.76
C LEU A 132 -12.01 4.69 17.16
N PRO A 133 -13.13 4.97 16.50
CA PRO A 133 -13.48 6.34 16.12
C PRO A 133 -13.73 7.14 17.40
N SER A 134 -12.67 7.68 17.96
CA SER A 134 -12.71 8.40 19.22
C SER A 134 -11.94 9.72 19.05
N HIS A 135 -12.54 10.81 19.50
CA HIS A 135 -11.83 12.07 19.68
C HIS A 135 -11.27 12.08 21.11
N THR A 136 -9.95 12.05 21.24
CA THR A 136 -9.34 12.30 22.54
C THR A 136 -9.21 13.80 22.71
N LEU A 137 -9.99 14.36 23.60
CA LEU A 137 -9.90 15.77 23.95
C LEU A 137 -8.79 15.92 25.01
N TYR A 138 -7.62 16.36 24.59
CA TYR A 138 -6.59 16.77 25.51
C TYR A 138 -6.90 18.19 25.97
N VAL A 139 -7.47 18.33 27.17
CA VAL A 139 -7.60 19.64 27.84
C VAL A 139 -6.27 19.94 28.51
N GLY A 140 -5.31 20.38 27.73
CA GLY A 140 -4.00 20.78 28.20
C GLY A 140 -3.61 22.11 27.55
N ARG A 141 -2.72 22.87 28.17
CA ARG A 141 -2.05 23.95 27.46
C ARG A 141 -1.21 23.29 26.36
N ASP A 142 -1.51 23.64 25.12
CA ASP A 142 -0.63 23.32 24.02
C ASP A 142 0.78 23.84 24.37
N GLY A 143 1.76 22.95 24.42
CA GLY A 143 3.15 23.32 24.65
C GLY A 143 3.75 24.16 23.51
N GLY A 144 2.96 24.40 22.48
CA GLY A 144 3.39 25.08 21.27
C GLY A 144 4.35 24.23 20.43
N THR A 145 4.84 24.85 19.40
CA THR A 145 5.92 24.27 18.57
C THR A 145 7.25 24.35 19.34
N ASP A 146 8.13 23.39 19.10
CA ASP A 146 9.50 23.44 19.65
C ASP A 146 10.22 24.70 19.16
N ALA A 147 10.41 25.64 20.08
CA ALA A 147 11.03 26.94 19.78
C ALA A 147 12.46 26.78 19.22
N GLY A 148 13.20 25.75 19.64
CA GLY A 148 14.53 25.47 19.15
C GLY A 148 14.55 24.97 17.69
N HIS A 149 13.61 24.11 17.35
CA HIS A 149 13.48 23.65 15.96
C HIS A 149 12.91 24.75 15.06
N THR A 150 11.97 25.56 15.56
CA THR A 150 11.43 26.71 14.84
C THR A 150 12.54 27.71 14.51
N ALA A 151 13.34 28.10 15.49
CA ALA A 151 14.45 29.03 15.29
C ALA A 151 15.46 28.53 14.25
N ARG A 152 15.82 27.24 14.30
CA ARG A 152 16.73 26.62 13.30
C ARG A 152 16.14 26.67 11.89
N ALA A 153 14.85 26.37 11.76
CA ALA A 153 14.19 26.41 10.46
C ALA A 153 14.13 27.84 9.90
N GLU A 154 13.82 28.83 10.75
CA GLU A 154 13.79 30.25 10.38
C GLU A 154 15.18 30.74 9.98
N GLU A 155 16.22 30.39 10.74
CA GLU A 155 17.63 30.73 10.43
C GLU A 155 18.05 30.15 9.07
N ALA A 156 17.69 28.88 8.79
CA ALA A 156 17.98 28.25 7.51
C ALA A 156 17.29 28.98 6.35
N VAL A 157 16.00 29.33 6.51
CA VAL A 157 15.24 30.06 5.49
C VAL A 157 15.77 31.47 5.29
N ASP A 158 16.20 32.15 6.36
CA ASP A 158 16.82 33.48 6.27
C ASP A 158 18.19 33.42 5.56
N GLY A 159 18.94 32.36 5.77
CA GLY A 159 20.15 32.08 4.98
C GLY A 159 19.84 31.99 3.49
N TRP A 160 18.87 31.16 3.12
CA TRP A 160 18.46 31.02 1.71
C TRP A 160 17.91 32.33 1.12
N ARG A 161 17.24 33.16 1.91
CA ARG A 161 16.75 34.48 1.48
C ARG A 161 17.90 35.43 1.17
N LYS A 162 18.91 35.48 2.04
CA LYS A 162 20.11 36.31 1.82
C LYS A 162 20.90 35.87 0.59
N GLU A 163 20.90 34.57 0.32
CA GLU A 163 21.56 33.98 -0.86
C GLU A 163 20.70 34.03 -2.13
N SER A 164 19.50 34.61 -2.08
CA SER A 164 18.53 34.67 -3.20
C SER A 164 18.13 33.28 -3.75
N ARG A 165 18.06 32.27 -2.87
CA ARG A 165 17.76 30.87 -3.23
C ARG A 165 16.28 30.50 -3.03
N LEU A 166 15.42 31.45 -2.66
CA LEU A 166 13.97 31.22 -2.56
C LEU A 166 13.28 31.35 -3.93
N PRO A 167 12.08 30.72 -4.11
CA PRO A 167 11.27 30.01 -3.10
C PRO A 167 11.80 28.63 -2.72
N PHE A 168 12.62 27.99 -3.53
CA PHE A 168 13.22 26.71 -3.23
C PHE A 168 14.74 26.78 -3.49
N PRO A 169 15.60 26.35 -2.55
CA PRO A 169 17.02 26.32 -2.78
C PRO A 169 17.32 25.36 -3.93
N ASN A 170 18.00 25.86 -4.97
CA ASN A 170 18.53 25.03 -6.03
C ASN A 170 19.85 24.42 -5.54
N PHE A 171 19.90 23.10 -5.54
CA PHE A 171 21.13 22.40 -5.16
C PHE A 171 22.13 22.43 -6.31
N THR A 172 23.37 22.74 -5.99
CA THR A 172 24.49 22.64 -6.94
C THR A 172 24.81 21.18 -7.24
N GLY A 173 25.52 20.93 -8.35
CA GLY A 173 25.93 19.57 -8.71
C GLY A 173 26.80 18.90 -7.62
N GLU A 174 27.57 19.67 -6.86
CA GLU A 174 28.36 19.17 -5.73
C GLU A 174 27.48 18.78 -4.53
N GLU A 175 26.50 19.59 -4.20
CA GLU A 175 25.54 19.31 -3.12
C GLU A 175 24.71 18.07 -3.44
N ILE A 176 24.25 17.93 -4.69
CA ILE A 176 23.54 16.73 -5.16
C ILE A 176 24.44 15.50 -5.01
N ALA A 177 25.71 15.59 -5.46
CA ALA A 177 26.64 14.47 -5.37
C ALA A 177 26.97 14.05 -3.92
N ARG A 178 26.95 14.98 -2.97
CA ARG A 178 27.14 14.69 -1.54
C ARG A 178 25.89 14.05 -0.92
N THR A 179 24.69 14.41 -1.41
CA THR A 179 23.42 13.93 -0.85
C THR A 179 22.98 12.61 -1.50
N GLU A 180 23.41 12.36 -2.74
CA GLU A 180 23.05 11.15 -3.48
C GLU A 180 23.49 9.89 -2.74
N GLY A 181 22.52 9.01 -2.43
CA GLY A 181 22.78 7.74 -1.77
C GLY A 181 23.05 7.80 -0.27
N THR A 182 22.84 8.95 0.39
CA THR A 182 23.01 9.07 1.85
C THR A 182 21.87 8.42 2.65
N LEU A 183 20.70 8.22 2.03
CA LEU A 183 19.60 7.54 2.67
C LEU A 183 19.68 6.02 2.49
N SER A 184 19.46 5.29 3.57
CA SER A 184 19.43 3.82 3.53
C SER A 184 18.23 3.34 2.73
N TYR A 185 18.46 2.50 1.72
CA TYR A 185 17.43 1.83 0.95
C TYR A 185 17.82 0.36 0.71
N PRO A 186 16.94 -0.59 0.84
CA PRO A 186 15.53 -0.49 1.19
C PRO A 186 15.30 -0.07 2.65
N PRO A 187 14.17 0.59 2.96
CA PRO A 187 13.86 0.97 4.34
C PRO A 187 13.70 -0.27 5.21
N GLU A 188 13.92 -0.11 6.49
CA GLU A 188 13.76 -1.17 7.48
C GLU A 188 12.34 -1.77 7.41
N GLY A 189 12.24 -3.11 7.30
CA GLY A 189 10.98 -3.84 7.15
C GLY A 189 10.48 -3.98 5.71
N ALA A 190 11.18 -3.44 4.70
CA ALA A 190 10.88 -3.79 3.32
C ALA A 190 11.27 -5.26 3.05
N PRO A 191 10.52 -5.99 2.20
CA PRO A 191 10.99 -7.28 1.74
C PRO A 191 12.34 -7.10 1.05
N ALA A 192 13.35 -7.86 1.47
CA ALA A 192 14.62 -7.87 0.79
C ALA A 192 14.35 -8.27 -0.67
N PHE A 193 14.53 -7.35 -1.59
CA PHE A 193 14.60 -7.68 -3.00
C PHE A 193 15.77 -8.65 -3.13
N GLN A 194 15.52 -9.84 -3.66
CA GLN A 194 16.55 -10.83 -3.86
C GLN A 194 17.73 -10.14 -4.56
N SER A 195 18.87 -10.20 -3.93
CA SER A 195 20.07 -9.41 -4.20
C SER A 195 20.61 -9.49 -5.63
N GLN A 196 20.09 -10.37 -6.47
CA GLN A 196 20.53 -10.52 -7.86
C GLN A 196 20.04 -9.43 -8.82
N VAL A 197 18.96 -8.71 -8.50
CA VAL A 197 18.46 -7.63 -9.37
C VAL A 197 19.12 -6.29 -9.00
N ALA A 198 19.42 -6.05 -7.72
CA ALA A 198 20.03 -4.83 -7.25
C ALA A 198 21.49 -4.69 -7.72
N ASP A 199 22.29 -5.78 -7.66
CA ASP A 199 23.68 -5.77 -8.14
C ASP A 199 23.78 -5.59 -9.67
N GLY A 200 22.83 -6.12 -10.44
CA GLY A 200 22.79 -5.95 -11.90
C GLY A 200 22.43 -4.53 -12.32
N GLN A 201 21.48 -3.90 -11.64
CA GLN A 201 21.03 -2.54 -11.98
C GLN A 201 22.01 -1.46 -11.51
N MET A 202 22.64 -1.61 -10.33
CA MET A 202 23.68 -0.69 -9.88
C MET A 202 24.94 -0.75 -10.77
N LYS A 203 25.35 -1.92 -11.22
CA LYS A 203 26.44 -2.07 -12.20
C LYS A 203 26.09 -1.47 -13.55
N ALA A 204 24.85 -1.64 -14.03
CA ALA A 204 24.39 -1.07 -15.30
C ALA A 204 24.27 0.46 -15.25
N HIS A 205 23.84 1.03 -14.11
CA HIS A 205 23.76 2.49 -13.94
C HIS A 205 25.15 3.13 -13.85
N ARG A 206 26.11 2.48 -13.19
CA ARG A 206 27.50 2.91 -13.10
C ARG A 206 28.21 2.81 -14.46
N ALA A 207 27.97 1.75 -15.22
CA ALA A 207 28.50 1.58 -16.57
C ALA A 207 27.95 2.61 -17.57
N ARG A 208 26.66 2.99 -17.46
CA ARG A 208 26.09 4.05 -18.32
C ARG A 208 26.66 5.44 -18.02
N ARG A 209 26.95 5.78 -16.75
CA ARG A 209 27.58 7.07 -16.40
C ARG A 209 29.01 7.15 -16.94
N THR A 210 29.78 6.07 -16.87
CA THR A 210 31.13 6.03 -17.42
C THR A 210 31.16 6.13 -18.96
N PHE A 211 30.19 5.55 -19.63
CA PHE A 211 30.06 5.60 -21.09
C PHE A 211 29.73 7.01 -21.59
N TRP A 212 28.82 7.75 -20.87
CA TRP A 212 28.45 9.12 -21.23
C TRP A 212 29.54 10.16 -20.93
N SER A 213 30.45 9.91 -20.00
CA SER A 213 31.60 10.79 -19.75
C SER A 213 32.69 10.64 -20.80
N PHE A 214 32.77 9.47 -21.45
CA PHE A 214 33.73 9.20 -22.52
C PHE A 214 33.26 9.63 -23.91
N ALA A 215 31.95 9.78 -24.09
CA ALA A 215 31.33 10.15 -25.38
C ALA A 215 31.32 11.67 -25.67
N ARG A 216 31.76 12.51 -24.74
CA ARG A 216 32.04 13.92 -25.00
C ARG A 216 33.54 14.12 -25.33
N GLY A 217 33.90 13.74 -26.53
CA GLY A 217 35.15 14.13 -27.10
C GLY A 217 35.27 15.67 -27.28
N PRO A 218 36.48 16.23 -27.35
CA PRO A 218 36.69 17.66 -27.45
C PRO A 218 36.03 18.21 -28.71
N ARG A 219 35.37 19.38 -28.59
CA ARG A 219 34.86 20.13 -29.73
C ARG A 219 36.05 20.53 -30.61
N PRO A 220 35.99 20.39 -31.93
CA PRO A 220 37.01 20.94 -32.80
C PRO A 220 36.82 22.46 -32.88
N ASP A 221 37.78 23.20 -32.29
CA ASP A 221 37.98 24.60 -32.60
C ASP A 221 38.56 24.69 -34.00
N GLY A 222 37.97 25.53 -34.83
CA GLY A 222 38.51 25.78 -36.17
C GLY A 222 37.73 26.87 -36.91
N SER A 223 37.93 28.12 -36.55
CA SER A 223 37.93 29.21 -37.54
C SER A 223 39.35 29.34 -38.09
N PRO A 224 39.64 29.89 -39.28
CA PRO A 224 39.24 31.22 -39.74
C PRO A 224 39.09 31.37 -41.27
N THR A 225 38.50 32.37 -41.66
CA THR A 225 38.64 33.49 -42.61
C THR A 225 37.32 33.81 -43.28
#